data_df54968a77e4947bd88a1759c8a3cc92
#
_entry.id   df54968a77e4947bd88a1759c8a3cc92
#
_cell.length_a   1.000
_cell.length_b   1.000
_cell.length_c   1.000
_cell.angle_alpha   90.00
_cell.angle_beta   90.00
_cell.angle_gamma   90.00
#
_symmetry.space_group_name_H-M   'P 1'
#
loop_
_entity.id
_entity.type
_entity.pdbx_description
1 polymer ?
#
loop_
_entity_poly.entity_id
_entity_poly.type
_entity_poly.pdbx_seq_one_letter_code
_entity_poly.pdbx_strand_id
1 'polypeptide(L)'
;GSILEREDSKVKVIFVPSYLNAADGVFNKNYYEMLVGMDFTAFPSYYEPWGYTPLESIAFSIPTVTSNLSGFGLWAVKLADHAGVEVIRRDDNNDAYAVEQLVDYALRYMNMSDADRNALRESAGEISKLALWEKFYKHYQAAYAEALENSVVRTNRSFIEDGGSHTEQINFVRQQLISNKPSWHRMMVEKRLPERLSALETISRNLWWC
;
A
#
# COMPACT_ATOMS: atom_id res chain seq x y z
N GLY A 1 -7.34 -28.05 7.25
CA GLY A 1 -8.35 -27.04 6.99
C GLY A 1 -9.73 -27.63 7.18
N SER A 2 -10.63 -26.94 7.84
CA SER A 2 -12.02 -27.40 7.95
C SER A 2 -12.79 -26.83 6.74
N ILE A 3 -13.42 -27.71 5.97
CA ILE A 3 -14.41 -27.32 4.99
C ILE A 3 -15.70 -27.08 5.78
N LEU A 4 -16.19 -25.83 5.78
CA LEU A 4 -17.49 -25.51 6.35
C LEU A 4 -18.54 -25.82 5.28
N GLU A 5 -18.91 -27.08 5.14
CA GLU A 5 -19.97 -27.52 4.25
C GLU A 5 -21.29 -27.70 5.00
N ARG A 6 -22.36 -27.11 4.46
CA ARG A 6 -23.70 -27.70 4.56
C ARG A 6 -23.81 -28.73 3.44
N GLU A 7 -24.28 -29.93 3.74
CA GLU A 7 -24.37 -31.03 2.75
C GLU A 7 -25.13 -30.63 1.47
N ASP A 8 -26.03 -29.65 1.55
CA ASP A 8 -26.87 -29.17 0.44
C ASP A 8 -26.36 -27.88 -0.23
N SER A 9 -25.21 -27.32 0.23
CA SER A 9 -24.72 -26.05 -0.31
C SER A 9 -23.92 -26.23 -1.58
N LYS A 10 -24.29 -25.48 -2.61
CA LYS A 10 -23.48 -25.33 -3.84
C LYS A 10 -22.23 -24.50 -3.60
N VAL A 11 -22.15 -23.75 -2.48
CA VAL A 11 -21.01 -22.90 -2.09
C VAL A 11 -20.13 -23.68 -1.15
N LYS A 12 -18.84 -23.74 -1.47
CA LYS A 12 -17.81 -24.33 -0.63
C LYS A 12 -16.96 -23.24 0.00
N VAL A 13 -16.79 -23.32 1.32
CA VAL A 13 -15.93 -22.41 2.07
C VAL A 13 -14.72 -23.19 2.58
N ILE A 14 -13.53 -22.79 2.16
CA ILE A 14 -12.27 -23.39 2.57
C ILE A 14 -11.56 -22.40 3.48
N PHE A 15 -11.42 -22.77 4.75
CA PHE A 15 -10.70 -21.98 5.73
C PHE A 15 -9.25 -22.46 5.84
N VAL A 16 -8.31 -21.53 5.62
CA VAL A 16 -6.86 -21.78 5.73
C VAL A 16 -6.31 -20.95 6.89
N PRO A 17 -6.12 -21.54 8.09
CA PRO A 17 -5.70 -20.81 9.30
C PRO A 17 -4.19 -20.57 9.36
N SER A 18 -3.53 -20.45 8.23
CA SER A 18 -2.08 -20.20 8.15
C SER A 18 -1.72 -19.39 6.90
N TYR A 19 -0.49 -18.88 6.88
CA TYR A 19 0.02 -18.22 5.68
C TYR A 19 0.18 -19.22 4.53
N LEU A 20 -0.14 -18.79 3.31
CA LEU A 20 0.05 -19.56 2.09
C LEU A 20 1.54 -19.53 1.69
N ASN A 21 2.30 -20.44 2.26
CA ASN A 21 3.76 -20.58 2.09
C ASN A 21 4.16 -21.92 1.45
N ALA A 22 3.25 -22.54 0.72
CA ALA A 22 3.37 -23.88 0.10
C ALA A 22 3.46 -25.05 1.11
N ALA A 23 3.26 -24.80 2.41
CA ALA A 23 3.27 -25.83 3.46
C ALA A 23 2.08 -25.66 4.41
N ASP A 24 0.97 -25.09 3.93
CA ASP A 24 -0.24 -24.78 4.71
C ASP A 24 -1.08 -26.04 5.03
N GLY A 25 -0.82 -27.15 4.37
CA GLY A 25 -1.54 -28.42 4.58
C GLY A 25 -2.94 -28.46 3.95
N VAL A 26 -3.34 -27.43 3.20
CA VAL A 26 -4.62 -27.34 2.48
C VAL A 26 -4.39 -27.27 0.98
N PHE A 27 -3.79 -26.20 0.51
CA PHE A 27 -3.48 -26.00 -0.91
C PHE A 27 -2.05 -26.37 -1.26
N ASN A 28 -1.12 -26.22 -0.32
CA ASN A 28 0.31 -26.40 -0.51
C ASN A 28 0.85 -25.62 -1.70
N LYS A 29 0.34 -24.39 -1.83
CA LYS A 29 0.70 -23.41 -2.83
C LYS A 29 1.09 -22.10 -2.13
N ASN A 30 2.03 -21.36 -2.69
CA ASN A 30 2.30 -20.03 -2.17
C ASN A 30 1.20 -19.04 -2.58
N TYR A 31 1.18 -17.88 -1.90
CA TYR A 31 0.15 -16.87 -2.08
C TYR A 31 -0.05 -16.45 -3.54
N TYR A 32 1.03 -16.18 -4.27
CA TYR A 32 0.93 -15.73 -5.66
C TYR A 32 0.48 -16.82 -6.63
N GLU A 33 0.84 -18.08 -6.36
CA GLU A 33 0.32 -19.21 -7.15
C GLU A 33 -1.20 -19.37 -6.95
N MET A 34 -1.68 -19.13 -5.74
CA MET A 34 -3.14 -19.15 -5.46
C MET A 34 -3.81 -17.94 -6.09
N LEU A 35 -3.20 -16.75 -5.96
CA LEU A 35 -3.77 -15.49 -6.43
C LEU A 35 -4.09 -15.52 -7.94
N VAL A 36 -3.17 -16.05 -8.75
CA VAL A 36 -3.37 -16.17 -10.22
C VAL A 36 -4.64 -16.95 -10.62
N GLY A 37 -5.08 -17.86 -9.76
CA GLY A 37 -6.28 -18.68 -9.98
C GLY A 37 -7.60 -18.04 -9.53
N MET A 38 -7.57 -16.84 -8.94
CA MET A 38 -8.78 -16.21 -8.41
C MET A 38 -9.54 -15.44 -9.47
N ASP A 39 -10.85 -15.49 -9.38
CA ASP A 39 -11.76 -14.69 -10.21
C ASP A 39 -11.82 -13.25 -9.74
N PHE A 40 -11.95 -13.04 -8.45
CA PHE A 40 -11.78 -11.77 -7.77
C PHE A 40 -11.30 -11.99 -6.32
N THR A 41 -10.82 -10.94 -5.67
CA THR A 41 -10.36 -10.95 -4.28
C THR A 41 -11.14 -9.94 -3.43
N ALA A 42 -11.20 -10.17 -2.13
CA ALA A 42 -11.86 -9.25 -1.20
C ALA A 42 -11.01 -9.03 0.05
N PHE A 43 -10.72 -7.76 0.35
CA PHE A 43 -9.94 -7.29 1.49
C PHE A 43 -10.74 -6.23 2.26
N PRO A 44 -11.81 -6.60 2.97
CA PRO A 44 -12.69 -5.68 3.67
C PRO A 44 -12.08 -5.21 4.99
N SER A 45 -10.95 -4.51 4.93
CA SER A 45 -10.18 -4.08 6.10
C SER A 45 -10.94 -3.08 6.97
N TYR A 46 -10.78 -3.18 8.30
CA TYR A 46 -11.20 -2.15 9.26
C TYR A 46 -10.22 -1.00 9.36
N TYR A 47 -8.95 -1.28 9.18
CA TYR A 47 -7.88 -0.30 9.14
C TYR A 47 -6.70 -0.86 8.37
N GLU A 48 -6.31 -0.15 7.35
CA GLU A 48 -5.15 -0.48 6.53
C GLU A 48 -4.51 0.83 6.07
N PRO A 49 -3.30 1.19 6.54
CA PRO A 49 -2.67 2.47 6.17
C PRO A 49 -2.53 2.68 4.67
N TRP A 50 -2.18 1.63 3.94
CA TRP A 50 -2.19 1.60 2.49
C TRP A 50 -3.04 0.45 1.96
N GLY A 51 -2.56 -0.77 1.99
CA GLY A 51 -3.18 -1.98 1.44
C GLY A 51 -2.36 -2.55 0.28
N TYR A 52 -1.29 -3.26 0.62
CA TYR A 52 -0.46 -3.93 -0.39
C TYR A 52 -1.19 -5.12 -1.01
N THR A 53 -1.94 -5.88 -0.22
CA THR A 53 -2.68 -7.06 -0.72
C THR A 53 -3.68 -6.74 -1.83
N PRO A 54 -4.55 -5.71 -1.74
CA PRO A 54 -5.38 -5.32 -2.87
C PRO A 54 -4.57 -4.79 -4.05
N LEU A 55 -3.46 -4.08 -3.81
CA LEU A 55 -2.58 -3.60 -4.89
C LEU A 55 -1.92 -4.77 -5.63
N GLU A 56 -1.42 -5.77 -4.91
CA GLU A 56 -0.85 -6.99 -5.48
C GLU A 56 -1.88 -7.74 -6.32
N SER A 57 -3.10 -7.86 -5.83
CA SER A 57 -4.19 -8.51 -6.56
C SER A 57 -4.45 -7.84 -7.91
N ILE A 58 -4.62 -6.53 -7.94
CA ILE A 58 -4.82 -5.82 -9.21
C ILE A 58 -3.60 -5.82 -10.12
N ALA A 59 -2.38 -5.98 -9.58
CA ALA A 59 -1.17 -6.13 -10.37
C ALA A 59 -1.17 -7.46 -11.17
N PHE A 60 -1.88 -8.47 -10.66
CA PHE A 60 -2.17 -9.72 -11.39
C PHE A 60 -3.45 -9.62 -12.26
N SER A 61 -3.97 -8.42 -12.48
CA SER A 61 -5.21 -8.19 -13.22
C SER A 61 -6.42 -8.93 -12.62
N ILE A 62 -6.49 -8.98 -11.30
CA ILE A 62 -7.61 -9.61 -10.58
C ILE A 62 -8.48 -8.50 -10.00
N PRO A 63 -9.77 -8.41 -10.40
CA PRO A 63 -10.71 -7.47 -9.82
C PRO A 63 -10.77 -7.62 -8.30
N THR A 64 -10.74 -6.51 -7.59
CA THR A 64 -10.51 -6.52 -6.15
C THR A 64 -11.54 -5.67 -5.42
N VAL A 65 -12.11 -6.22 -4.35
CA VAL A 65 -12.94 -5.48 -3.39
C VAL A 65 -12.08 -5.08 -2.20
N THR A 66 -12.11 -3.80 -1.83
CA THR A 66 -11.47 -3.27 -0.62
C THR A 66 -12.44 -2.37 0.13
N SER A 67 -12.01 -1.72 1.21
CA SER A 67 -12.87 -0.81 1.99
C SER A 67 -12.37 0.63 1.92
N ASN A 68 -13.27 1.56 2.24
CA ASN A 68 -12.94 2.97 2.43
C ASN A 68 -12.05 3.23 3.67
N LEU A 69 -11.76 2.21 4.49
CA LEU A 69 -10.86 2.29 5.65
C LEU A 69 -9.43 1.85 5.29
N SER A 70 -9.16 1.61 4.01
CA SER A 70 -7.81 1.41 3.48
C SER A 70 -7.34 2.63 2.69
N GLY A 71 -6.05 2.99 2.82
CA GLY A 71 -5.45 4.06 2.03
C GLY A 71 -5.54 3.79 0.53
N PHE A 72 -5.37 2.53 0.11
CA PHE A 72 -5.56 2.09 -1.26
C PHE A 72 -6.99 2.33 -1.76
N GLY A 73 -8.02 1.96 -0.97
CA GLY A 73 -9.41 2.21 -1.34
C GLY A 73 -9.71 3.71 -1.49
N LEU A 74 -9.24 4.53 -0.53
CA LEU A 74 -9.39 5.99 -0.60
C LEU A 74 -8.64 6.62 -1.79
N TRP A 75 -7.56 6.02 -2.24
CA TRP A 75 -6.84 6.43 -3.43
C TRP A 75 -7.59 6.01 -4.70
N ALA A 76 -8.05 4.75 -4.76
CA ALA A 76 -8.71 4.19 -5.93
C ALA A 76 -9.97 4.95 -6.32
N VAL A 77 -10.83 5.33 -5.37
CA VAL A 77 -12.07 6.10 -5.66
C VAL A 77 -11.84 7.49 -6.25
N LYS A 78 -10.60 8.00 -6.19
CA LYS A 78 -10.23 9.31 -6.79
C LYS A 78 -9.79 9.18 -8.24
N LEU A 79 -9.60 7.97 -8.74
CA LEU A 79 -9.24 7.73 -10.12
C LEU A 79 -10.45 7.93 -11.02
N ALA A 80 -10.22 8.44 -12.25
CA ALA A 80 -11.29 8.65 -13.23
C ALA A 80 -11.95 7.33 -13.67
N ASP A 81 -11.17 6.27 -13.72
CA ASP A 81 -11.64 4.89 -13.92
C ASP A 81 -11.07 4.01 -12.82
N HIS A 82 -11.93 3.32 -12.12
CA HIS A 82 -11.59 2.35 -11.07
C HIS A 82 -12.47 1.10 -11.11
N ALA A 83 -13.00 0.75 -12.28
CA ALA A 83 -13.93 -0.37 -12.44
C ALA A 83 -13.36 -1.71 -11.94
N GLY A 84 -12.04 -1.91 -12.03
CA GLY A 84 -11.36 -3.09 -11.50
C GLY A 84 -11.20 -3.12 -9.97
N VAL A 85 -11.61 -2.04 -9.26
CA VAL A 85 -11.51 -1.93 -7.79
C VAL A 85 -12.85 -1.47 -7.23
N GLU A 86 -13.55 -2.36 -6.55
CA GLU A 86 -14.76 -2.02 -5.79
C GLU A 86 -14.38 -1.58 -4.38
N VAL A 87 -14.88 -0.43 -3.93
CA VAL A 87 -14.61 0.09 -2.59
C VAL A 87 -15.89 0.11 -1.77
N ILE A 88 -16.02 -0.87 -0.89
CA ILE A 88 -17.18 -0.95 0.01
C ILE A 88 -17.09 0.08 1.12
N ARG A 89 -18.25 0.59 1.53
CA ARG A 89 -18.35 1.48 2.68
C ARG A 89 -18.39 0.68 3.97
N ARG A 90 -17.39 0.92 4.81
CA ARG A 90 -17.27 0.30 6.13
C ARG A 90 -17.07 1.37 7.20
N ASP A 91 -17.61 1.12 8.38
CA ASP A 91 -17.39 1.85 9.63
C ASP A 91 -17.48 0.87 10.82
N ASP A 92 -17.31 1.36 12.03
CA ASP A 92 -17.26 0.52 13.24
C ASP A 92 -18.58 -0.21 13.56
N ASN A 93 -19.70 0.18 12.95
CA ASN A 93 -21.02 -0.31 13.32
C ASN A 93 -21.85 -0.88 12.14
N ASN A 94 -21.27 -0.97 10.94
CA ASN A 94 -22.03 -1.35 9.74
C ASN A 94 -21.65 -2.69 9.14
N ASP A 95 -21.22 -3.66 9.94
CA ASP A 95 -20.77 -4.98 9.45
C ASP A 95 -21.79 -5.66 8.52
N ALA A 96 -23.07 -5.63 8.89
CA ALA A 96 -24.13 -6.21 8.06
C ALA A 96 -24.20 -5.56 6.66
N TYR A 97 -24.08 -4.24 6.61
CA TYR A 97 -24.09 -3.51 5.36
C TYR A 97 -22.79 -3.74 4.53
N ALA A 98 -21.66 -3.89 5.19
CA ALA A 98 -20.42 -4.24 4.50
C ALA A 98 -20.50 -5.64 3.86
N VAL A 99 -21.11 -6.59 4.56
CA VAL A 99 -21.38 -7.95 4.03
C VAL A 99 -22.36 -7.89 2.85
N GLU A 100 -23.44 -7.10 2.94
CA GLU A 100 -24.43 -6.92 1.86
C GLU A 100 -23.73 -6.40 0.59
N GLN A 101 -22.92 -5.36 0.69
CA GLN A 101 -22.17 -4.81 -0.47
C GLN A 101 -21.24 -5.85 -1.09
N LEU A 102 -20.57 -6.67 -0.27
CA LEU A 102 -19.68 -7.73 -0.77
C LEU A 102 -20.46 -8.83 -1.48
N VAL A 103 -21.61 -9.22 -0.94
CA VAL A 103 -22.51 -10.21 -1.56
C VAL A 103 -23.04 -9.66 -2.88
N ASP A 104 -23.47 -8.40 -2.91
CA ASP A 104 -23.99 -7.75 -4.13
C ASP A 104 -22.91 -7.68 -5.22
N TYR A 105 -21.67 -7.38 -4.85
CA TYR A 105 -20.55 -7.42 -5.79
C TYR A 105 -20.36 -8.84 -6.35
N ALA A 106 -20.30 -9.85 -5.48
CA ALA A 106 -20.11 -11.24 -5.90
C ALA A 106 -21.24 -11.70 -6.85
N LEU A 107 -22.49 -11.38 -6.54
CA LEU A 107 -23.64 -11.71 -7.39
C LEU A 107 -23.59 -10.98 -8.73
N ARG A 108 -23.22 -9.70 -8.75
CA ARG A 108 -23.00 -8.95 -10.00
C ARG A 108 -21.91 -9.60 -10.84
N TYR A 109 -20.76 -9.90 -10.23
CA TYR A 109 -19.64 -10.53 -10.91
C TYR A 109 -20.00 -11.89 -11.51
N MET A 110 -20.70 -12.73 -10.76
CA MET A 110 -21.16 -14.06 -11.24
C MET A 110 -22.09 -13.97 -12.45
N ASN A 111 -22.91 -12.92 -12.56
CA ASN A 111 -23.86 -12.71 -13.64
C ASN A 111 -23.29 -11.91 -14.83
N MET A 112 -22.04 -11.45 -14.76
CA MET A 112 -21.36 -10.75 -15.84
C MET A 112 -21.06 -11.68 -17.01
N SER A 113 -21.02 -11.11 -18.21
CA SER A 113 -20.47 -11.80 -19.38
C SER A 113 -18.93 -11.94 -19.24
N ASP A 114 -18.34 -12.85 -20.00
CA ASP A 114 -16.88 -12.99 -20.04
C ASP A 114 -16.19 -11.71 -20.56
N ALA A 115 -16.83 -10.98 -21.46
CA ALA A 115 -16.34 -9.70 -21.96
C ALA A 115 -16.27 -8.65 -20.84
N ASP A 116 -17.32 -8.56 -20.01
CA ASP A 116 -17.35 -7.61 -18.88
C ASP A 116 -16.32 -7.98 -17.80
N ARG A 117 -16.17 -9.27 -17.48
CA ARG A 117 -15.14 -9.74 -16.55
C ARG A 117 -13.74 -9.42 -17.07
N ASN A 118 -13.48 -9.59 -18.35
CA ASN A 118 -12.20 -9.24 -18.96
C ASN A 118 -11.95 -7.74 -18.90
N ALA A 119 -12.98 -6.91 -19.14
CA ALA A 119 -12.85 -5.46 -18.97
C ALA A 119 -12.50 -5.05 -17.55
N LEU A 120 -13.08 -5.71 -16.51
CA LEU A 120 -12.68 -5.48 -15.12
C LEU A 120 -11.23 -5.89 -14.86
N ARG A 121 -10.78 -7.00 -15.44
CA ARG A 121 -9.38 -7.46 -15.32
C ARG A 121 -8.41 -6.48 -15.97
N GLU A 122 -8.74 -5.97 -17.15
CA GLU A 122 -7.94 -4.93 -17.81
C GLU A 122 -7.87 -3.65 -16.97
N SER A 123 -9.03 -3.16 -16.48
CA SER A 123 -9.08 -2.00 -15.60
C SER A 123 -8.21 -2.20 -14.34
N ALA A 124 -8.31 -3.36 -13.69
CA ALA A 124 -7.48 -3.67 -12.52
C ALA A 124 -5.98 -3.57 -12.86
N GLY A 125 -5.55 -4.16 -13.96
CA GLY A 125 -4.16 -4.10 -14.42
C GLY A 125 -3.69 -2.68 -14.74
N GLU A 126 -4.52 -1.85 -15.39
CA GLU A 126 -4.19 -0.46 -15.68
C GLU A 126 -4.11 0.40 -14.40
N ILE A 127 -5.02 0.20 -13.44
CA ILE A 127 -4.96 0.87 -12.13
C ILE A 127 -3.65 0.54 -11.41
N SER A 128 -3.20 -0.70 -11.44
CA SER A 128 -1.95 -1.09 -10.79
C SER A 128 -0.73 -0.31 -11.30
N LYS A 129 -0.70 0.01 -12.59
CA LYS A 129 0.38 0.81 -13.20
C LYS A 129 0.42 2.26 -12.71
N LEU A 130 -0.71 2.77 -12.19
CA LEU A 130 -0.76 4.12 -11.59
C LEU A 130 -0.13 4.15 -10.20
N ALA A 131 -0.06 3.01 -9.52
CA ALA A 131 0.53 2.85 -8.19
C ALA A 131 2.02 2.44 -8.23
N LEU A 132 2.66 2.44 -9.41
CA LEU A 132 4.09 2.18 -9.52
C LEU A 132 4.90 3.22 -8.75
N TRP A 133 6.02 2.79 -8.17
CA TRP A 133 6.91 3.64 -7.41
C TRP A 133 7.37 4.88 -8.17
N GLU A 134 7.63 4.77 -9.46
CA GLU A 134 7.97 5.89 -10.34
C GLU A 134 6.92 7.02 -10.34
N LYS A 135 5.65 6.65 -10.12
CA LYS A 135 4.54 7.62 -10.01
C LYS A 135 4.48 8.23 -8.61
N PHE A 136 4.58 7.39 -7.57
CA PHE A 136 4.47 7.83 -6.19
C PHE A 136 5.71 8.57 -5.68
N TYR A 137 6.88 8.25 -6.18
CA TYR A 137 8.13 8.88 -5.77
C TYR A 137 8.12 10.41 -5.92
N LYS A 138 7.41 10.92 -6.92
CA LYS A 138 7.26 12.37 -7.12
C LYS A 138 6.62 13.08 -5.92
N HIS A 139 5.68 12.42 -5.25
CA HIS A 139 5.03 12.94 -4.05
C HIS A 139 6.01 12.95 -2.86
N TYR A 140 6.86 11.94 -2.74
CA TYR A 140 7.93 11.92 -1.74
C TYR A 140 8.95 13.03 -1.98
N GLN A 141 9.35 13.25 -3.24
CA GLN A 141 10.27 14.33 -3.58
C GLN A 141 9.69 15.71 -3.22
N ALA A 142 8.42 15.95 -3.51
CA ALA A 142 7.73 17.18 -3.14
C ALA A 142 7.67 17.37 -1.61
N ALA A 143 7.29 16.32 -0.88
CA ALA A 143 7.25 16.34 0.58
C ALA A 143 8.64 16.56 1.21
N TYR A 144 9.69 15.98 0.65
CA TYR A 144 11.06 16.21 1.10
C TYR A 144 11.53 17.63 0.83
N ALA A 145 11.21 18.21 -0.32
CA ALA A 145 11.53 19.61 -0.64
C ALA A 145 10.86 20.55 0.37
N GLU A 146 9.56 20.38 0.62
CA GLU A 146 8.83 21.15 1.62
C GLU A 146 9.39 20.99 3.03
N ALA A 147 9.72 19.76 3.43
CA ALA A 147 10.32 19.49 4.72
C ALA A 147 11.69 20.18 4.90
N LEU A 148 12.49 20.23 3.85
CA LEU A 148 13.78 20.94 3.84
C LEU A 148 13.60 22.45 3.97
N GLU A 149 12.68 23.05 3.20
CA GLU A 149 12.34 24.47 3.32
C GLU A 149 11.87 24.83 4.73
N ASN A 150 10.94 24.07 5.27
CA ASN A 150 10.44 24.24 6.63
C ASN A 150 11.53 24.04 7.70
N SER A 151 12.51 23.20 7.45
CA SER A 151 13.67 23.01 8.32
C SER A 151 14.53 24.28 8.38
N VAL A 152 14.79 24.92 7.24
CA VAL A 152 15.55 26.19 7.18
C VAL A 152 14.79 27.30 7.91
N VAL A 153 13.48 27.44 7.69
CA VAL A 153 12.64 28.45 8.35
C VAL A 153 12.65 28.26 9.87
N ARG A 154 12.50 27.02 10.35
CA ARG A 154 12.54 26.72 11.80
C ARG A 154 13.89 27.03 12.42
N THR A 155 14.97 26.67 11.73
CA THR A 155 16.32 26.95 12.19
C THR A 155 16.58 28.44 12.28
N ASN A 156 16.20 29.21 11.25
CA ASN A 156 16.35 30.65 11.24
C ASN A 156 15.52 31.34 12.33
N ARG A 157 14.30 30.83 12.61
CA ARG A 157 13.43 31.40 13.66
C ARG A 157 14.00 31.19 15.06
N SER A 158 14.40 29.96 15.41
CA SER A 158 14.99 29.66 16.70
C SER A 158 16.31 30.43 16.93
N PHE A 159 17.02 30.75 15.88
CA PHE A 159 18.29 31.43 15.92
C PHE A 159 18.19 32.95 16.01
N ILE A 160 17.17 33.54 15.40
CA ILE A 160 16.87 34.99 15.54
C ILE A 160 16.43 35.27 16.99
N GLU A 161 15.71 34.35 17.62
CA GLU A 161 15.31 34.43 19.02
C GLU A 161 16.53 34.39 19.98
N ASP A 162 17.59 33.66 19.61
CA ASP A 162 18.84 33.56 20.41
C ASP A 162 19.92 34.60 20.08
N GLY A 163 19.68 35.49 19.10
CA GLY A 163 20.55 36.64 18.79
C GLY A 163 21.89 36.31 18.13
N GLY A 164 22.02 35.13 17.54
CA GLY A 164 23.28 34.68 16.91
C GLY A 164 23.52 35.17 15.47
N SER A 165 24.79 35.21 15.06
CA SER A 165 25.17 35.58 13.68
C SER A 165 24.93 34.45 12.68
N HIS A 166 24.81 34.78 11.40
CA HIS A 166 24.51 33.81 10.34
C HIS A 166 25.56 32.67 10.24
N THR A 167 26.81 32.96 10.56
CA THR A 167 27.90 31.96 10.57
C THR A 167 27.81 31.02 11.80
N GLU A 168 27.44 31.56 12.94
CA GLU A 168 27.18 30.77 14.15
C GLU A 168 25.95 29.87 13.97
N GLN A 169 24.96 30.34 13.23
CA GLN A 169 23.76 29.59 12.87
C GLN A 169 24.10 28.30 12.11
N ILE A 170 24.87 28.40 11.07
CA ILE A 170 25.30 27.27 10.26
C ILE A 170 26.12 26.29 11.11
N ASN A 171 26.98 26.79 11.99
CA ASN A 171 27.80 25.97 12.87
C ASN A 171 26.99 25.31 13.99
N PHE A 172 26.01 26.00 14.56
CA PHE A 172 25.11 25.46 15.57
C PHE A 172 24.25 24.32 14.96
N VAL A 173 23.62 24.55 13.82
CA VAL A 173 22.86 23.51 13.10
C VAL A 173 23.74 22.32 12.77
N ARG A 174 24.95 22.57 12.29
CA ARG A 174 25.93 21.53 11.99
C ARG A 174 26.32 20.72 13.22
N GLN A 175 26.53 21.36 14.36
CA GLN A 175 26.84 20.70 15.62
C GLN A 175 25.64 19.94 16.20
N GLN A 176 24.43 20.49 16.14
CA GLN A 176 23.20 19.79 16.56
C GLN A 176 22.92 18.56 15.69
N LEU A 177 23.13 18.67 14.39
CA LEU A 177 23.02 17.55 13.46
C LEU A 177 24.07 16.46 13.72
N ILE A 178 25.26 16.82 14.21
CA ILE A 178 26.34 15.88 14.51
C ILE A 178 26.21 15.27 15.91
N SER A 179 25.83 16.06 16.93
CA SER A 179 25.87 15.65 18.34
C SER A 179 24.66 14.86 18.83
N ASN A 180 23.47 15.10 18.28
CA ASN A 180 22.21 14.58 18.83
C ASN A 180 21.56 13.46 18.02
N LYS A 181 22.25 12.82 17.08
CA LYS A 181 21.62 11.85 16.19
C LYS A 181 22.30 10.48 16.17
N PRO A 182 21.49 9.39 15.98
CA PRO A 182 22.02 8.05 15.83
C PRO A 182 23.08 7.95 14.73
N SER A 183 23.94 6.95 14.81
CA SER A 183 25.10 6.75 13.90
C SER A 183 24.77 6.79 12.40
N TRP A 184 23.57 6.38 12.02
CA TRP A 184 23.08 6.44 10.63
C TRP A 184 22.86 7.88 10.13
N HIS A 185 22.52 8.85 10.99
CA HIS A 185 22.42 10.26 10.64
C HIS A 185 23.79 10.92 10.45
N ARG A 186 24.78 10.48 11.22
CA ARG A 186 26.17 10.94 11.07
C ARG A 186 26.74 10.56 9.70
N MET A 187 26.29 9.41 9.15
CA MET A 187 26.67 8.96 7.82
C MET A 187 26.02 9.74 6.67
N MET A 188 24.87 10.37 6.91
CA MET A 188 24.20 11.22 5.91
C MET A 188 24.91 12.57 5.72
N VAL A 189 25.53 13.09 6.78
CA VAL A 189 26.21 14.40 6.77
C VAL A 189 27.64 14.30 6.23
N GLU A 190 28.30 13.14 6.30
CA GLU A 190 29.71 12.94 5.93
C GLU A 190 29.94 12.53 4.45
N LYS A 191 29.31 13.16 3.49
CA LYS A 191 29.60 13.01 2.02
C LYS A 191 29.40 11.61 1.42
N ARG A 192 28.83 10.63 2.11
CA ARG A 192 28.52 9.28 1.60
C ARG A 192 27.09 9.09 1.12
N LEU A 193 26.35 10.21 0.97
CA LEU A 193 24.98 10.23 0.51
C LEU A 193 24.80 9.62 -0.90
N PRO A 194 25.65 9.94 -1.92
CA PRO A 194 25.47 9.40 -3.27
C PRO A 194 25.67 7.88 -3.36
N GLU A 195 26.67 7.35 -2.65
CA GLU A 195 26.98 5.91 -2.68
C GLU A 195 25.94 5.06 -1.94
N ARG A 196 25.24 5.63 -0.95
CA ARG A 196 24.23 4.93 -0.17
C ARG A 196 22.80 5.15 -0.66
N LEU A 197 22.51 6.22 -1.38
CA LEU A 197 21.27 6.34 -2.14
C LEU A 197 21.20 5.24 -3.20
N SER A 198 22.29 4.91 -3.87
CA SER A 198 22.36 3.78 -4.80
C SER A 198 22.18 2.42 -4.10
N ALA A 199 22.69 2.28 -2.87
CA ALA A 199 22.49 1.08 -2.06
C ALA A 199 21.06 0.97 -1.51
N LEU A 200 20.42 2.10 -1.13
CA LEU A 200 19.02 2.16 -0.73
C LEU A 200 18.09 1.93 -1.92
N GLU A 201 18.43 2.38 -3.11
CA GLU A 201 17.74 2.03 -4.34
C GLU A 201 17.85 0.53 -4.65
N THR A 202 19.00 -0.08 -4.40
CA THR A 202 19.21 -1.52 -4.56
C THR A 202 18.47 -2.31 -3.48
N ILE A 203 18.45 -1.83 -2.23
CA ILE A 203 17.71 -2.43 -1.12
C ILE A 203 16.19 -2.26 -1.35
N SER A 204 15.72 -1.11 -1.83
CA SER A 204 14.31 -0.93 -2.15
C SER A 204 13.85 -1.83 -3.29
N ARG A 205 14.67 -2.05 -4.31
CA ARG A 205 14.37 -3.03 -5.37
C ARG A 205 14.30 -4.47 -4.84
N ASN A 206 15.04 -4.79 -3.78
CA ASN A 206 15.08 -6.13 -3.19
C ASN A 206 14.07 -6.35 -2.04
N LEU A 207 13.55 -5.28 -1.42
CA LEU A 207 12.53 -5.35 -0.36
C LEU A 207 11.09 -5.49 -0.88
N TRP A 208 10.89 -5.47 -2.18
CA TRP A 208 9.60 -5.77 -2.81
C TRP A 208 9.31 -7.28 -2.90
N TRP A 209 10.17 -8.12 -2.30
CA TRP A 209 10.06 -9.59 -2.36
C TRP A 209 10.03 -10.28 -0.98
N CYS A 210 9.69 -9.55 0.10
CA CYS A 210 9.47 -10.16 1.41
C CYS A 210 8.08 -9.87 1.94
#